data_844fe41e4c0a31488c4c845290284a66
#
_entry.id   844fe41e4c0a31488c4c845290284a66
#
_cell.length_a   1.000
_cell.length_b   1.000
_cell.length_c   1.000
_cell.angle_alpha   90.00
_cell.angle_beta   90.00
_cell.angle_gamma   90.00
#
_symmetry.space_group_name_H-M   'P 1'
#
loop_
_entity.id
_entity.type
_entity.pdbx_description
1 polymer ?
#
loop_
_entity_poly.entity_id
_entity_poly.type
_entity_poly.pdbx_seq_one_letter_code
_entity_poly.pdbx_strand_id
1 'polypeptide(L)'
;MISYSSIAKASLKDVWEHFIYKIDNPQHFVPGVSNIIIKEKNDDYVIRQMNIQMKDGPKNKVVEKITSVPYHVKFEIIEHLVFTVHVDNFAEFISEKETKVTYAMHWKNKATGEMQTNETIIKDAVLKTIAFIEGY
;
A
#
# COMPACT_ATOMS: atom_id res chain seq x y z
N MET A 1 -0.25 -14.55 5.31
CA MET A 1 -0.39 -13.54 4.24
C MET A 1 -1.83 -13.48 3.78
N ILE A 2 -2.35 -12.29 3.62
CA ILE A 2 -3.65 -12.06 2.98
C ILE A 2 -3.44 -11.21 1.73
N SER A 3 -4.25 -11.42 0.71
CA SER A 3 -4.17 -10.64 -0.52
C SER A 3 -5.56 -10.41 -1.10
N TYR A 4 -5.67 -9.37 -1.92
CA TYR A 4 -6.88 -9.06 -2.67
C TYR A 4 -6.48 -8.49 -4.02
N SER A 5 -7.19 -8.92 -5.05
CA SER A 5 -6.97 -8.47 -6.42
C SER A 5 -8.26 -7.98 -7.03
N SER A 6 -8.16 -6.96 -7.89
CA SER A 6 -9.28 -6.49 -8.69
C SER A 6 -8.75 -5.85 -9.98
N ILE A 7 -9.61 -5.66 -10.95
CA ILE A 7 -9.25 -5.09 -12.26
C ILE A 7 -9.52 -3.60 -12.25
N ALA A 8 -8.48 -2.82 -12.58
CA ALA A 8 -8.61 -1.39 -12.85
C ALA A 8 -8.82 -1.18 -14.35
N LYS A 9 -9.77 -0.33 -14.71
CA LYS A 9 -10.00 0.08 -16.11
C LYS A 9 -9.02 1.17 -16.50
N ALA A 10 -7.76 0.81 -16.58
CA ALA A 10 -6.65 1.71 -16.90
C ALA A 10 -5.48 0.89 -17.44
N SER A 11 -4.62 1.51 -18.23
CA SER A 11 -3.44 0.88 -18.79
C SER A 11 -2.42 0.55 -17.68
N LEU A 12 -1.55 -0.43 -17.93
CA LEU A 12 -0.46 -0.77 -17.00
C LEU A 12 0.41 0.44 -16.69
N LYS A 13 0.71 1.26 -17.70
CA LYS A 13 1.47 2.50 -17.51
C LYS A 13 0.78 3.45 -16.54
N ASP A 14 -0.52 3.66 -16.72
CA ASP A 14 -1.33 4.55 -15.87
C ASP A 14 -1.36 4.05 -14.43
N VAL A 15 -1.60 2.76 -14.24
CA VAL A 15 -1.62 2.15 -12.89
C VAL A 15 -0.25 2.29 -12.23
N TRP A 16 0.83 2.03 -12.99
CA TRP A 16 2.18 2.14 -12.45
C TRP A 16 2.51 3.58 -12.03
N GLU A 17 2.15 4.57 -12.84
CA GLU A 17 2.35 5.98 -12.49
C GLU A 17 1.59 6.36 -11.21
N HIS A 18 0.40 5.80 -10.99
CA HIS A 18 -0.36 6.00 -9.76
C HIS A 18 0.30 5.30 -8.56
N PHE A 19 0.87 4.11 -8.76
CA PHE A 19 1.61 3.43 -7.69
C PHE A 19 2.81 4.27 -7.23
N ILE A 20 3.52 4.89 -8.16
CA ILE A 20 4.65 5.78 -7.82
C ILE A 20 4.13 7.05 -7.12
N TYR A 21 3.06 7.64 -7.61
CA TYR A 21 2.42 8.80 -7.00
C TYR A 21 1.96 8.50 -5.56
N LYS A 22 1.49 7.29 -5.31
CA LYS A 22 1.06 6.83 -3.98
C LYS A 22 2.16 6.94 -2.93
N ILE A 23 3.41 6.79 -3.32
CA ILE A 23 4.53 6.82 -2.36
C ILE A 23 4.55 8.16 -1.61
N ASP A 24 4.37 9.27 -2.32
CA ASP A 24 4.34 10.61 -1.72
C ASP A 24 2.93 11.02 -1.27
N ASN A 25 1.89 10.36 -1.74
CA ASN A 25 0.50 10.76 -1.55
C ASN A 25 -0.40 9.56 -1.16
N PRO A 26 -0.05 8.83 -0.08
CA PRO A 26 -0.78 7.60 0.28
C PRO A 26 -2.23 7.84 0.72
N GLN A 27 -2.58 9.06 1.13
CA GLN A 27 -3.91 9.40 1.61
C GLN A 27 -5.01 9.18 0.56
N HIS A 28 -4.67 9.19 -0.72
CA HIS A 28 -5.63 8.94 -1.81
C HIS A 28 -5.88 7.46 -2.06
N PHE A 29 -5.06 6.58 -1.49
CA PHE A 29 -5.03 5.14 -1.80
C PHE A 29 -5.33 4.25 -0.61
N VAL A 30 -5.03 4.71 0.60
CA VAL A 30 -5.17 3.90 1.82
C VAL A 30 -6.08 4.63 2.79
N PRO A 31 -7.16 3.97 3.27
CA PRO A 31 -8.03 4.58 4.27
C PRO A 31 -7.30 4.88 5.57
N GLY A 32 -7.64 6.01 6.20
CA GLY A 32 -7.16 6.34 7.54
C GLY A 32 -5.76 6.91 7.64
N VAL A 33 -5.14 7.24 6.51
CA VAL A 33 -3.76 7.77 6.48
C VAL A 33 -3.77 9.29 6.63
N SER A 34 -2.84 9.82 7.44
CA SER A 34 -2.65 11.26 7.65
C SER A 34 -1.21 11.58 8.07
N ASN A 35 -0.86 12.87 8.09
CA ASN A 35 0.44 13.38 8.55
C ASN A 35 1.63 12.72 7.87
N ILE A 36 1.66 12.78 6.55
CA ILE A 36 2.71 12.16 5.72
C ILE A 36 3.98 13.00 5.77
N ILE A 37 5.10 12.36 6.12
CA ILE A 37 6.44 12.98 6.16
C ILE A 37 7.41 12.09 5.38
N ILE A 38 8.02 12.64 4.34
CA ILE A 38 9.09 11.95 3.62
C ILE A 38 10.40 12.28 4.35
N LYS A 39 10.95 11.28 5.04
CA LYS A 39 12.15 11.45 5.87
C LYS A 39 13.44 11.34 5.07
N GLU A 40 13.44 10.51 4.04
CA GLU A 40 14.58 10.29 3.16
C GLU A 40 14.08 9.83 1.80
N LYS A 41 14.70 10.31 0.73
CA LYS A 41 14.34 9.91 -0.64
C LYS A 41 15.59 9.92 -1.51
N ASN A 42 15.84 8.80 -2.17
CA ASN A 42 16.94 8.65 -3.12
C ASN A 42 16.51 7.68 -4.24
N ASP A 43 17.43 7.33 -5.13
CA ASP A 43 17.14 6.47 -6.29
C ASP A 43 16.81 5.02 -5.91
N ASP A 44 17.21 4.58 -4.70
CA ASP A 44 17.06 3.19 -4.29
C ASP A 44 15.83 2.96 -3.40
N TYR A 45 15.47 3.95 -2.57
CA TYR A 45 14.35 3.80 -1.62
C TYR A 45 13.82 5.15 -1.14
N VAL A 46 12.65 5.09 -0.50
CA VAL A 46 12.04 6.20 0.22
C VAL A 46 11.76 5.75 1.65
N ILE A 47 12.11 6.58 2.64
CA ILE A 47 11.69 6.40 4.04
C ILE A 47 10.55 7.36 4.29
N ARG A 48 9.38 6.83 4.62
CA ARG A 48 8.15 7.60 4.82
C ARG A 48 7.57 7.33 6.20
N GLN A 49 7.17 8.40 6.88
CA GLN A 49 6.42 8.34 8.13
C GLN A 49 5.00 8.81 7.88
N MET A 50 4.02 8.14 8.46
CA MET A 50 2.63 8.58 8.43
C MET A 50 1.89 8.07 9.65
N ASN A 51 0.71 8.63 9.90
CA ASN A 51 -0.22 8.09 10.87
C ASN A 51 -1.26 7.26 10.13
N ILE A 52 -1.65 6.13 10.71
CA ILE A 52 -2.70 5.28 10.17
C ILE A 52 -3.76 5.01 11.26
N GLN A 53 -5.02 5.24 10.92
CA GLN A 53 -6.17 5.00 11.77
C GLN A 53 -6.88 3.75 11.26
N MET A 54 -6.76 2.65 12.00
CA MET A 54 -7.52 1.44 11.71
C MET A 54 -8.97 1.64 12.14
N LYS A 55 -9.91 0.96 11.48
CA LYS A 55 -11.35 1.15 11.63
C LYS A 55 -11.82 1.13 13.08
N ASP A 56 -11.34 0.20 13.89
CA ASP A 56 -11.74 0.03 15.29
C ASP A 56 -10.53 0.13 16.23
N GLY A 57 -9.48 0.81 15.82
CA GLY A 57 -8.26 0.89 16.59
C GLY A 57 -7.75 2.30 16.80
N PRO A 58 -6.70 2.44 17.57
CA PRO A 58 -6.04 3.73 17.79
C PRO A 58 -5.30 4.18 16.54
N LYS A 59 -5.00 5.48 16.49
CA LYS A 59 -4.13 6.07 15.48
C LYS A 59 -2.69 5.75 15.81
N ASN A 60 -1.99 5.11 14.89
CA ASN A 60 -0.61 4.69 15.07
C ASN A 60 0.33 5.34 14.06
N LYS A 61 1.55 5.64 14.52
CA LYS A 61 2.64 6.04 13.64
C LYS A 61 3.21 4.81 12.97
N VAL A 62 3.45 4.90 11.67
CA VAL A 62 4.19 3.89 10.92
C VAL A 62 5.31 4.55 10.13
N VAL A 63 6.50 3.94 10.17
CA VAL A 63 7.63 4.33 9.34
C VAL A 63 7.94 3.17 8.42
N GLU A 64 8.02 3.45 7.13
CA GLU A 64 8.20 2.43 6.10
C GLU A 64 9.41 2.75 5.22
N LYS A 65 10.11 1.70 4.83
CA LYS A 65 11.08 1.75 3.74
C LYS A 65 10.39 1.24 2.48
N ILE A 66 10.33 2.08 1.47
CA ILE A 66 9.59 1.79 0.23
C ILE A 66 10.59 1.59 -0.90
N THR A 67 10.53 0.43 -1.52
CA THR A 67 11.33 0.09 -2.70
C THR A 67 10.42 -0.22 -3.86
N SER A 68 10.85 0.09 -5.09
CA SER A 68 10.04 -0.13 -6.27
C SER A 68 10.87 -0.59 -7.46
N VAL A 69 10.33 -1.56 -8.18
CA VAL A 69 10.77 -1.98 -9.51
C VAL A 69 9.51 -2.19 -10.33
N PRO A 70 9.49 -1.92 -11.63
CA PRO A 70 8.29 -2.16 -12.43
C PRO A 70 7.92 -3.65 -12.40
N TYR A 71 6.78 -4.03 -11.95
CA TYR A 71 5.53 -3.36 -11.55
C TYR A 71 5.18 -3.77 -10.13
N HIS A 72 6.11 -3.60 -9.23
CA HIS A 72 6.05 -4.04 -7.85
C HIS A 72 6.58 -2.94 -6.93
N VAL A 73 5.79 -2.58 -5.92
CA VAL A 73 6.20 -1.67 -4.85
C VAL A 73 6.11 -2.42 -3.53
N LYS A 74 7.18 -2.39 -2.75
CA LYS A 74 7.25 -3.02 -1.43
C LYS A 74 7.31 -1.95 -0.35
N PHE A 75 6.41 -2.07 0.63
CA PHE A 75 6.32 -1.19 1.79
C PHE A 75 6.74 -1.98 3.02
N GLU A 76 8.00 -1.86 3.40
CA GLU A 76 8.56 -2.59 4.55
C GLU A 76 8.42 -1.75 5.82
N ILE A 77 7.81 -2.31 6.86
CA ILE A 77 7.67 -1.62 8.15
C ILE A 77 9.02 -1.56 8.84
N ILE A 78 9.49 -0.34 9.11
CA ILE A 78 10.67 -0.09 9.94
C ILE A 78 10.25 0.13 11.38
N GLU A 79 9.16 0.89 11.60
CA GLU A 79 8.65 1.20 12.93
C GLU A 79 7.13 1.18 12.91
N HIS A 80 6.55 0.42 13.82
CA HIS A 80 5.11 0.37 14.11
C HIS A 80 4.94 -0.21 15.51
N LEU A 81 3.96 0.29 16.26
CA LEU A 81 3.74 -0.17 17.64
C LEU A 81 3.39 -1.66 17.72
N VAL A 82 2.60 -2.15 16.78
CA VAL A 82 2.02 -3.50 16.82
C VAL A 82 2.56 -4.43 15.74
N PHE A 83 2.72 -3.96 14.51
CA PHE A 83 3.00 -4.80 13.35
C PHE A 83 4.42 -4.67 12.81
N THR A 84 4.85 -5.72 12.13
CA THR A 84 6.12 -5.78 11.39
C THR A 84 5.89 -6.49 10.05
N VAL A 85 6.94 -6.65 9.27
CA VAL A 85 7.03 -7.25 7.95
C VAL A 85 6.67 -6.22 6.87
N HIS A 86 5.82 -6.55 5.90
CA HIS A 86 5.62 -5.64 4.75
C HIS A 86 4.29 -5.85 4.04
N VAL A 87 3.99 -4.92 3.11
CA VAL A 87 2.92 -5.03 2.13
C VAL A 87 3.53 -4.91 0.74
N ASP A 88 3.08 -5.74 -0.20
CA ASP A 88 3.44 -5.66 -1.61
C ASP A 88 2.26 -5.13 -2.42
N ASN A 89 2.55 -4.25 -3.38
CA ASN A 89 1.58 -3.82 -4.38
C ASN A 89 2.07 -4.29 -5.75
N PHE A 90 1.23 -5.01 -6.49
CA PHE A 90 1.55 -5.53 -7.82
C PHE A 90 0.58 -4.99 -8.86
N ALA A 91 1.11 -4.65 -10.03
CA ALA A 91 0.33 -4.31 -11.21
C ALA A 91 0.66 -5.31 -12.32
N GLU A 92 -0.36 -5.97 -12.89
CA GLU A 92 -0.20 -6.97 -13.93
C GLU A 92 -1.01 -6.62 -15.16
N PHE A 93 -0.38 -6.71 -16.33
CA PHE A 93 -1.02 -6.46 -17.61
C PHE A 93 -2.15 -7.49 -17.88
N ILE A 94 -3.33 -6.98 -18.24
CA ILE A 94 -4.45 -7.79 -18.72
C ILE A 94 -4.72 -7.46 -20.17
N SER A 95 -4.92 -6.18 -20.47
CA SER A 95 -5.14 -5.66 -21.83
C SER A 95 -4.64 -4.21 -21.88
N GLU A 96 -4.73 -3.57 -23.05
CA GLU A 96 -4.31 -2.18 -23.20
C GLU A 96 -5.09 -1.22 -22.29
N LYS A 97 -6.30 -1.61 -21.86
CA LYS A 97 -7.19 -0.78 -21.04
C LYS A 97 -7.52 -1.37 -19.69
N GLU A 98 -6.87 -2.47 -19.34
CA GLU A 98 -7.16 -3.17 -18.08
C GLU A 98 -5.88 -3.66 -17.43
N THR A 99 -5.79 -3.48 -16.11
CA THR A 99 -4.65 -3.91 -15.30
C THR A 99 -5.15 -4.56 -14.02
N LYS A 100 -4.58 -5.69 -13.67
CA LYS A 100 -4.87 -6.34 -12.40
C LYS A 100 -4.04 -5.69 -11.30
N VAL A 101 -4.72 -5.20 -10.27
CA VAL A 101 -4.10 -4.61 -9.08
C VAL A 101 -4.22 -5.62 -7.94
N THR A 102 -3.10 -5.96 -7.34
CA THR A 102 -3.04 -6.90 -6.21
C THR A 102 -2.25 -6.29 -5.07
N TYR A 103 -2.83 -6.29 -3.87
CA TYR A 103 -2.11 -5.97 -2.64
C TYR A 103 -1.99 -7.25 -1.81
N ALA A 104 -0.78 -7.52 -1.34
CA ALA A 104 -0.49 -8.67 -0.48
C ALA A 104 0.09 -8.17 0.84
N MET A 105 -0.60 -8.43 1.95
CA MET A 105 -0.20 -7.99 3.28
C MET A 105 0.43 -9.14 4.04
N HIS A 106 1.67 -8.93 4.47
CA HIS A 106 2.44 -9.88 5.27
C HIS A 106 2.57 -9.41 6.73
N TRP A 107 1.74 -8.48 7.17
CA TRP A 107 1.81 -7.92 8.52
C TRP A 107 1.66 -8.99 9.57
N LYS A 108 2.52 -8.88 10.57
CA LYS A 108 2.63 -9.84 11.66
C LYS A 108 2.69 -9.06 12.97
N ASN A 109 1.93 -9.50 13.97
CA ASN A 109 1.97 -8.92 15.30
C ASN A 109 3.33 -9.22 15.94
N LYS A 110 4.06 -8.19 16.35
CA LYS A 110 5.40 -8.34 16.94
C LYS A 110 5.40 -9.11 18.25
N ALA A 111 4.36 -8.96 19.06
CA ALA A 111 4.28 -9.58 20.38
C ALA A 111 3.86 -11.05 20.30
N THR A 112 2.92 -11.40 19.44
CA THR A 112 2.34 -12.74 19.38
C THR A 112 2.88 -13.61 18.25
N GLY A 113 3.45 -12.99 17.21
CA GLY A 113 3.86 -13.70 16.00
C GLY A 113 2.71 -14.06 15.07
N GLU A 114 1.48 -13.65 15.38
CA GLU A 114 0.30 -13.95 14.57
C GLU A 114 0.22 -13.05 13.36
N MET A 115 -0.11 -13.63 12.18
CA MET A 115 -0.32 -12.89 10.96
C MET A 115 -1.65 -12.12 11.02
N GLN A 116 -1.65 -10.90 10.45
CA GLN A 116 -2.90 -10.16 10.24
C GLN A 116 -3.79 -10.95 9.27
N THR A 117 -5.05 -11.16 9.65
CA THR A 117 -6.01 -11.95 8.87
C THR A 117 -7.24 -11.18 8.42
N ASN A 118 -7.34 -9.89 8.76
CA ASN A 118 -8.49 -9.07 8.38
C ASN A 118 -8.40 -8.63 6.91
N GLU A 119 -9.03 -9.39 6.03
CA GLU A 119 -9.03 -9.14 4.58
C GLU A 119 -9.66 -7.80 4.20
N THR A 120 -10.56 -7.26 5.03
CA THR A 120 -11.21 -5.98 4.76
C THR A 120 -10.20 -4.84 4.63
N ILE A 121 -9.12 -4.87 5.39
CA ILE A 121 -8.06 -3.86 5.33
C ILE A 121 -7.48 -3.77 3.92
N ILE A 122 -7.09 -4.91 3.36
CA ILE A 122 -6.46 -4.99 2.03
C ILE A 122 -7.49 -4.76 0.92
N LYS A 123 -8.69 -5.31 1.07
CA LYS A 123 -9.77 -5.11 0.10
C LYS A 123 -10.11 -3.62 -0.05
N ASP A 124 -10.30 -2.93 1.07
CA ASP A 124 -10.63 -1.50 1.05
C ASP A 124 -9.51 -0.66 0.42
N ALA A 125 -8.26 -1.01 0.67
CA ALA A 125 -7.12 -0.33 0.07
C ALA A 125 -7.08 -0.53 -1.45
N VAL A 126 -7.29 -1.75 -1.94
CA VAL A 126 -7.33 -2.03 -3.39
C VAL A 126 -8.47 -1.27 -4.06
N LEU A 127 -9.67 -1.34 -3.48
CA LEU A 127 -10.85 -0.69 -4.06
C LEU A 127 -10.70 0.85 -4.06
N LYS A 128 -10.15 1.43 -3.01
CA LYS A 128 -9.87 2.86 -2.96
C LYS A 128 -8.84 3.27 -4.01
N THR A 129 -7.79 2.47 -4.18
CA THR A 129 -6.77 2.68 -5.21
C THR A 129 -7.39 2.70 -6.60
N ILE A 130 -8.19 1.69 -6.93
CA ILE A 130 -8.83 1.58 -8.25
C ILE A 130 -9.78 2.75 -8.48
N ALA A 131 -10.58 3.12 -7.48
CA ALA A 131 -11.48 4.26 -7.58
C ALA A 131 -10.72 5.55 -7.89
N PHE A 132 -9.60 5.79 -7.22
CA PHE A 132 -8.78 6.97 -7.48
C PHE A 132 -8.18 6.95 -8.89
N ILE A 133 -7.64 5.81 -9.33
CA ILE A 133 -7.07 5.65 -10.67
C ILE A 133 -8.14 5.90 -11.74
N GLU A 134 -9.36 5.41 -11.54
CA GLU A 134 -10.48 5.56 -12.49
C GLU A 134 -11.16 6.93 -12.38
N GLY A 135 -10.74 7.79 -11.46
CA GLY A 135 -11.24 9.15 -11.35
C GLY A 135 -12.49 9.35 -10.49
N TYR A 136 -12.73 8.44 -9.57
CA TYR A 136 -13.90 8.54 -8.67
C TYR A 136 -13.56 9.19 -7.34
#